data_452896151d27ce1deeaacce4d757ce1f
#
_entry.id   452896151d27ce1deeaacce4d757ce1f
#
_cell.length_a   1.000
_cell.length_b   1.000
_cell.length_c   1.000
_cell.angle_alpha   90.00
_cell.angle_beta   90.00
_cell.angle_gamma   90.00
#
_symmetry.space_group_name_H-M   'P 1'
#
loop_
_entity.id
_entity.type
_entity.pdbx_description
1 polymer ?
#
loop_
_entity_poly.entity_id
_entity_poly.type
_entity_poly.pdbx_seq_one_letter_code
_entity_poly.pdbx_strand_id
1 'polypeptide(L)'
;MSYNRVNGQPAKLHREQFQPLTFDQADKKADSVLTLMTTDEKISLVGGDRSFFIRPLPRLNLQEVYMSDATQGVHIREKFRDIDLSKYQLEKSTSFPAPISLAATWNPELSYQYAEAVGEECRAGGIGILLGPGTNAYRQSQCGRNFEYFGEDPFLRAQMIKEYVKGVQSTGTVATLKHFVANNTDYYRRRSNSVVDERALHEIYLPAFKAGIDAGAKAVMTSYNLLNGEWCGQSETVINDILRKQLGFRWLVMTDWWSVYDGEKLAKSGQDLEMPLAVALKHADSLIQDGKVEVSDINRMAKSILRTYFSMKFDEMKRDTSYYGNFEDHERTALQTAREGIVLLKNDGNILPITEKSKTILLTGDYVDKLAVGGGSAQVKGYNNRLMIDELKK
;
A
#
# COMPACT_ATOMS: atom_id res chain seq x y z
N MET A 1 7.43 -25.28 21.07
CA MET A 1 8.20 -25.32 19.80
C MET A 1 9.63 -24.94 20.14
N SER A 2 10.60 -25.83 19.86
CA SER A 2 12.02 -25.61 20.18
C SER A 2 12.61 -24.65 19.14
N TYR A 3 13.12 -23.50 19.57
CA TYR A 3 13.88 -22.59 18.73
C TYR A 3 15.26 -23.22 18.45
N ASN A 4 15.51 -23.63 17.22
CA ASN A 4 16.85 -24.01 16.78
C ASN A 4 17.68 -22.75 16.52
N ARG A 5 18.74 -22.54 17.32
CA ARG A 5 19.75 -21.52 17.05
C ARG A 5 20.79 -22.08 16.08
N VAL A 6 20.97 -21.48 14.93
CA VAL A 6 22.11 -21.74 14.05
C VAL A 6 23.10 -20.59 14.24
N ASN A 7 24.33 -20.90 14.65
CA ASN A 7 25.40 -19.94 14.93
C ASN A 7 25.07 -18.86 15.97
N GLY A 8 24.26 -19.18 17.00
CA GLY A 8 23.91 -18.23 18.07
C GLY A 8 22.83 -17.19 17.71
N GLN A 9 22.34 -17.18 16.47
CA GLN A 9 21.24 -16.33 16.04
C GLN A 9 19.92 -17.12 16.02
N PRO A 10 18.76 -16.51 16.36
CA PRO A 10 17.47 -17.14 16.16
C PRO A 10 17.31 -17.43 14.67
N ALA A 11 16.97 -18.65 14.29
CA ALA A 11 16.66 -18.96 12.91
C ALA A 11 15.40 -18.21 12.52
N LYS A 12 15.44 -17.45 11.40
CA LYS A 12 14.23 -16.89 10.78
C LYS A 12 13.23 -18.03 10.60
N LEU A 13 11.98 -17.84 11.01
CA LEU A 13 10.92 -18.81 10.75
C LEU A 13 10.72 -18.86 9.23
N HIS A 14 11.41 -19.78 8.55
CA HIS A 14 11.15 -20.07 7.15
C HIS A 14 9.74 -20.66 7.02
N ARG A 15 8.83 -19.92 6.44
CA ARG A 15 7.49 -20.38 6.08
C ARG A 15 7.43 -20.61 4.59
N GLU A 16 6.58 -21.53 4.18
CA GLU A 16 6.23 -21.64 2.77
C GLU A 16 5.62 -20.32 2.31
N GLN A 17 6.07 -19.85 1.14
CA GLN A 17 5.51 -18.65 0.53
C GLN A 17 4.02 -18.84 0.26
N PHE A 18 3.24 -17.83 0.57
CA PHE A 18 1.82 -17.85 0.32
C PHE A 18 1.54 -18.08 -1.19
N GLN A 19 0.63 -19.01 -1.47
CA GLN A 19 0.21 -19.32 -2.82
C GLN A 19 -1.24 -18.84 -3.04
N PRO A 20 -1.45 -17.76 -3.80
CA PRO A 20 -2.79 -17.29 -4.12
C PRO A 20 -3.51 -18.28 -5.04
N LEU A 21 -4.83 -18.28 -5.03
CA LEU A 21 -5.58 -18.96 -6.09
C LEU A 21 -5.32 -18.26 -7.42
N THR A 22 -5.30 -19.07 -8.50
CA THR A 22 -5.24 -18.53 -9.85
C THR A 22 -6.45 -17.64 -10.16
N PHE A 23 -6.35 -16.83 -11.21
CA PHE A 23 -7.45 -15.97 -11.64
C PHE A 23 -8.74 -16.78 -11.85
N ASP A 24 -8.67 -17.88 -12.61
CA ASP A 24 -9.83 -18.68 -12.97
C ASP A 24 -10.44 -19.39 -11.75
N GLN A 25 -9.63 -19.86 -10.80
CA GLN A 25 -10.10 -20.44 -9.55
C GLN A 25 -10.85 -19.41 -8.68
N ALA A 26 -10.26 -18.23 -8.54
CA ALA A 26 -10.84 -17.13 -7.77
C ALA A 26 -12.09 -16.56 -8.44
N ASP A 27 -12.09 -16.44 -9.76
CA ASP A 27 -13.23 -15.97 -10.55
C ASP A 27 -14.45 -16.88 -10.44
N LYS A 28 -14.23 -18.22 -10.51
CA LYS A 28 -15.31 -19.23 -10.29
C LYS A 28 -15.89 -19.14 -8.88
N LYS A 29 -15.05 -18.98 -7.84
CA LYS A 29 -15.54 -18.79 -6.46
C LYS A 29 -16.34 -17.49 -6.34
N ALA A 30 -15.86 -16.41 -6.96
CA ALA A 30 -16.53 -15.11 -6.96
C ALA A 30 -17.91 -15.19 -7.64
N ASP A 31 -18.01 -15.85 -8.80
CA ASP A 31 -19.30 -16.07 -9.49
C ASP A 31 -20.29 -16.85 -8.63
N SER A 32 -19.82 -17.94 -8.00
CA SER A 32 -20.68 -18.76 -7.14
C SER A 32 -21.28 -17.96 -5.99
N VAL A 33 -20.50 -17.08 -5.35
CA VAL A 33 -20.98 -16.23 -4.26
C VAL A 33 -21.85 -15.09 -4.79
N LEU A 34 -21.46 -14.46 -5.91
CA LEU A 34 -22.20 -13.36 -6.52
C LEU A 34 -23.63 -13.73 -6.87
N THR A 35 -23.87 -14.99 -7.33
CA THR A 35 -25.22 -15.48 -7.64
C THR A 35 -26.11 -15.64 -6.42
N LEU A 36 -25.53 -15.77 -5.23
CA LEU A 36 -26.26 -15.91 -3.96
C LEU A 36 -26.54 -14.54 -3.30
N MET A 37 -25.89 -13.47 -3.79
CA MET A 37 -26.04 -12.12 -3.23
C MET A 37 -27.30 -11.42 -3.75
N THR A 38 -28.01 -10.73 -2.86
CA THR A 38 -29.04 -9.76 -3.24
C THR A 38 -28.41 -8.51 -3.85
N THR A 39 -29.19 -7.70 -4.54
CA THR A 39 -28.72 -6.41 -5.07
C THR A 39 -28.25 -5.49 -3.97
N ASP A 40 -28.96 -5.44 -2.84
CA ASP A 40 -28.58 -4.61 -1.66
C ASP A 40 -27.23 -5.06 -1.05
N GLU A 41 -27.00 -6.36 -0.98
CA GLU A 41 -25.70 -6.88 -0.51
C GLU A 41 -24.55 -6.51 -1.44
N LYS A 42 -24.79 -6.52 -2.77
CA LYS A 42 -23.79 -6.10 -3.75
C LYS A 42 -23.50 -4.59 -3.66
N ILE A 43 -24.55 -3.77 -3.57
CA ILE A 43 -24.43 -2.31 -3.34
C ILE A 43 -23.68 -2.05 -2.03
N SER A 44 -23.99 -2.80 -0.98
CA SER A 44 -23.32 -2.67 0.31
C SER A 44 -21.84 -3.05 0.24
N LEU A 45 -21.47 -4.09 -0.54
CA LEU A 45 -20.11 -4.58 -0.67
C LEU A 45 -19.20 -3.61 -1.44
N VAL A 46 -19.72 -2.89 -2.43
CA VAL A 46 -18.91 -1.96 -3.26
C VAL A 46 -18.58 -0.64 -2.56
N GLY A 47 -19.12 -0.40 -1.38
CA GLY A 47 -18.73 0.68 -0.47
C GLY A 47 -17.88 0.19 0.68
N GLY A 48 -16.84 0.95 1.05
CA GLY A 48 -16.03 0.65 2.22
C GLY A 48 -16.83 0.58 3.52
N ASP A 49 -16.26 -0.03 4.53
CA ASP A 49 -16.85 -0.15 5.86
C ASP A 49 -15.89 0.37 6.92
N ARG A 50 -16.42 1.10 7.92
CA ARG A 50 -15.62 1.62 9.05
C ARG A 50 -14.25 2.18 8.64
N SER A 51 -14.22 2.86 7.51
CA SER A 51 -13.08 3.55 6.90
C SER A 51 -11.93 2.69 6.39
N PHE A 52 -11.71 1.49 6.91
CA PHE A 52 -10.55 0.65 6.58
C PHE A 52 -10.91 -0.82 6.34
N PHE A 53 -12.16 -1.12 6.04
CA PHE A 53 -12.59 -2.50 5.86
C PHE A 53 -13.31 -2.74 4.54
N ILE A 54 -13.10 -3.93 3.96
CA ILE A 54 -14.10 -4.54 3.11
C ILE A 54 -15.16 -5.13 4.03
N ARG A 55 -16.43 -4.84 3.74
CA ARG A 55 -17.57 -5.23 4.54
C ARG A 55 -17.72 -6.75 4.64
N PRO A 56 -17.95 -7.32 5.84
CA PRO A 56 -18.29 -8.72 5.96
C PRO A 56 -19.72 -8.99 5.48
N LEU A 57 -19.96 -10.19 4.98
CA LEU A 57 -21.30 -10.73 4.70
C LEU A 57 -21.42 -12.10 5.38
N PRO A 58 -21.78 -12.14 6.67
CA PRO A 58 -21.77 -13.39 7.48
C PRO A 58 -22.66 -14.50 6.90
N ARG A 59 -23.81 -14.14 6.29
CA ARG A 59 -24.72 -15.09 5.64
C ARG A 59 -24.03 -15.90 4.53
N LEU A 60 -23.02 -15.29 3.89
CA LEU A 60 -22.24 -15.91 2.80
C LEU A 60 -20.83 -16.34 3.26
N ASN A 61 -20.60 -16.37 4.57
CA ASN A 61 -19.31 -16.68 5.18
C ASN A 61 -18.15 -15.79 4.68
N LEU A 62 -18.45 -14.55 4.31
CA LEU A 62 -17.43 -13.56 3.97
C LEU A 62 -17.04 -12.79 5.22
N GLN A 63 -15.77 -12.92 5.61
CA GLN A 63 -15.18 -12.18 6.73
C GLN A 63 -14.85 -10.74 6.33
N GLU A 64 -14.75 -9.85 7.31
CA GLU A 64 -14.20 -8.52 7.08
C GLU A 64 -12.73 -8.60 6.69
N VAL A 65 -12.26 -7.67 5.84
CA VAL A 65 -10.85 -7.54 5.50
C VAL A 65 -10.36 -6.19 5.95
N TYR A 66 -9.44 -6.17 6.90
CA TYR A 66 -8.83 -4.95 7.40
C TYR A 66 -7.69 -4.48 6.49
N MET A 67 -7.66 -3.16 6.24
CA MET A 67 -6.62 -2.47 5.47
C MET A 67 -5.81 -1.56 6.39
N SER A 68 -4.51 -1.47 6.18
CA SER A 68 -3.67 -0.52 6.90
C SER A 68 -2.79 0.27 5.97
N ASP A 69 -2.61 1.53 6.33
CA ASP A 69 -1.67 2.43 5.67
C ASP A 69 -0.21 2.13 6.00
N ALA A 70 0.61 2.82 5.34
CA ALA A 70 2.03 3.04 5.32
C ALA A 70 2.79 2.11 4.37
N THR A 71 3.84 2.66 3.76
CA THR A 71 4.75 1.94 2.88
C THR A 71 6.05 1.56 3.59
N GLN A 72 6.43 2.32 4.63
CA GLN A 72 7.64 2.11 5.43
C GLN A 72 7.37 1.40 6.77
N GLY A 73 6.49 0.44 6.79
CA GLY A 73 6.02 -0.27 7.97
C GLY A 73 4.50 -0.25 8.07
N VAL A 74 3.95 -0.63 9.20
CA VAL A 74 2.51 -0.68 9.41
C VAL A 74 2.07 0.48 10.31
N HIS A 75 1.07 1.24 9.84
CA HIS A 75 0.50 2.31 10.63
C HIS A 75 -0.46 1.76 11.70
N ILE A 76 -0.05 1.79 12.95
CA ILE A 76 -0.89 1.39 14.07
C ILE A 76 -1.83 2.55 14.42
N ARG A 77 -3.14 2.33 14.31
CA ARG A 77 -4.19 3.28 14.66
C ARG A 77 -5.07 2.74 15.75
N GLU A 78 -5.13 3.41 16.88
CA GLU A 78 -6.10 3.07 17.95
C GLU A 78 -7.49 3.57 17.60
N LYS A 79 -7.58 4.68 16.90
CA LYS A 79 -8.82 5.34 16.54
C LYS A 79 -8.70 6.04 15.19
N PHE A 80 -9.79 6.05 14.43
CA PHE A 80 -9.93 6.90 13.26
C PHE A 80 -11.29 7.58 13.30
N ARG A 81 -11.29 8.92 13.50
CA ARG A 81 -12.50 9.67 13.85
C ARG A 81 -13.17 9.04 15.08
N ASP A 82 -14.43 8.61 14.98
CA ASP A 82 -15.19 7.96 16.06
C ASP A 82 -15.14 6.43 16.04
N ILE A 83 -14.34 5.86 15.14
CA ILE A 83 -14.21 4.41 14.95
C ILE A 83 -13.06 3.89 15.79
N ASP A 84 -13.35 3.00 16.74
CA ASP A 84 -12.36 2.27 17.51
C ASP A 84 -11.74 1.15 16.66
N LEU A 85 -10.43 1.21 16.47
CA LEU A 85 -9.65 0.24 15.70
C LEU A 85 -8.70 -0.57 16.59
N SER A 86 -8.74 -0.36 17.93
CA SER A 86 -7.78 -0.96 18.86
C SER A 86 -7.68 -2.49 18.79
N LYS A 87 -8.79 -3.18 18.52
CA LYS A 87 -8.82 -4.64 18.42
C LYS A 87 -8.16 -5.22 17.14
N TYR A 88 -7.85 -4.38 16.14
CA TYR A 88 -7.26 -4.81 14.86
C TYR A 88 -5.77 -4.48 14.75
N GLN A 89 -5.08 -4.29 15.86
CA GLN A 89 -3.76 -3.70 15.84
C GLN A 89 -2.64 -4.69 16.07
N LEU A 90 -1.52 -4.34 15.45
CA LEU A 90 -0.20 -4.78 15.90
C LEU A 90 0.09 -4.19 17.29
N GLU A 91 0.74 -4.96 18.15
CA GLU A 91 1.26 -4.44 19.43
C GLU A 91 2.43 -3.48 19.20
N LYS A 92 3.19 -3.71 18.14
CA LYS A 92 4.35 -2.91 17.73
C LYS A 92 4.57 -3.01 16.22
N SER A 93 5.20 -2.02 15.63
CA SER A 93 5.55 -1.98 14.21
C SER A 93 6.97 -1.46 14.04
N THR A 94 7.73 -2.03 13.11
CA THR A 94 9.05 -1.52 12.76
C THR A 94 8.91 -0.26 11.92
N SER A 95 9.61 0.82 12.29
CA SER A 95 9.74 2.02 11.46
C SER A 95 10.93 1.84 10.53
N PHE A 96 10.67 1.40 9.32
CA PHE A 96 11.68 1.26 8.30
C PHE A 96 12.10 2.63 7.74
N PRO A 97 13.30 2.77 7.15
CA PRO A 97 13.64 3.94 6.35
C PRO A 97 12.59 4.21 5.27
N ALA A 98 12.39 5.49 4.93
CA ALA A 98 11.41 5.87 3.91
C ALA A 98 11.70 5.19 2.56
N PRO A 99 10.68 4.90 1.73
CA PRO A 99 10.85 4.26 0.42
C PRO A 99 11.84 4.97 -0.51
N ILE A 100 11.98 6.30 -0.41
CA ILE A 100 13.01 7.02 -1.15
C ILE A 100 14.44 6.60 -0.72
N SER A 101 14.65 6.29 0.58
CA SER A 101 15.92 5.76 1.08
C SER A 101 16.13 4.30 0.63
N LEU A 102 15.07 3.51 0.60
CA LEU A 102 15.13 2.14 0.05
C LEU A 102 15.49 2.19 -1.44
N ALA A 103 14.92 3.12 -2.23
CA ALA A 103 15.29 3.29 -3.63
C ALA A 103 16.75 3.70 -3.82
N ALA A 104 17.28 4.54 -2.91
CA ALA A 104 18.68 4.97 -2.94
C ALA A 104 19.69 3.82 -2.71
N THR A 105 19.26 2.68 -2.24
CA THR A 105 20.10 1.47 -2.14
C THR A 105 20.41 0.85 -3.51
N TRP A 106 19.59 1.06 -4.53
CA TRP A 106 19.64 0.41 -5.83
C TRP A 106 19.63 -1.12 -5.74
N ASN A 107 19.08 -1.67 -4.66
CA ASN A 107 19.08 -3.08 -4.34
C ASN A 107 17.66 -3.67 -4.35
N PRO A 108 17.21 -4.26 -5.48
CA PRO A 108 15.88 -4.87 -5.56
C PRO A 108 15.67 -6.03 -4.59
N GLU A 109 16.72 -6.81 -4.28
CA GLU A 109 16.62 -7.90 -3.31
C GLU A 109 16.32 -7.36 -1.90
N LEU A 110 16.94 -6.24 -1.52
CA LEU A 110 16.63 -5.58 -0.25
C LEU A 110 15.21 -5.01 -0.25
N SER A 111 14.69 -4.57 -1.41
CA SER A 111 13.29 -4.16 -1.55
C SER A 111 12.32 -5.31 -1.28
N TYR A 112 12.65 -6.51 -1.76
CA TYR A 112 11.88 -7.73 -1.44
C TYR A 112 11.91 -8.03 0.06
N GLN A 113 13.08 -8.07 0.69
CA GLN A 113 13.24 -8.39 2.11
C GLN A 113 12.54 -7.37 3.03
N TYR A 114 12.66 -6.08 2.69
CA TYR A 114 11.96 -5.00 3.35
C TYR A 114 10.43 -5.19 3.27
N ALA A 115 9.92 -5.47 2.10
CA ALA A 115 8.50 -5.63 1.85
C ALA A 115 7.93 -6.94 2.46
N GLU A 116 8.69 -8.02 2.46
CA GLU A 116 8.37 -9.26 3.18
C GLU A 116 8.21 -8.99 4.67
N ALA A 117 9.15 -8.27 5.28
CA ALA A 117 9.07 -7.89 6.69
C ALA A 117 7.81 -7.06 7.01
N VAL A 118 7.47 -6.07 6.16
CA VAL A 118 6.22 -5.29 6.31
C VAL A 118 4.98 -6.19 6.17
N GLY A 119 5.00 -7.12 5.21
CA GLY A 119 3.92 -8.10 5.03
C GLY A 119 3.74 -9.05 6.21
N GLU A 120 4.84 -9.52 6.83
CA GLU A 120 4.82 -10.33 8.04
C GLU A 120 4.20 -9.55 9.22
N GLU A 121 4.52 -8.27 9.36
CA GLU A 121 3.90 -7.41 10.37
C GLU A 121 2.40 -7.21 10.09
N CYS A 122 2.00 -7.07 8.83
CA CYS A 122 0.58 -7.07 8.47
C CYS A 122 -0.11 -8.35 8.93
N ARG A 123 0.47 -9.51 8.69
CA ARG A 123 -0.06 -10.81 9.12
C ARG A 123 -0.16 -10.93 10.64
N ALA A 124 0.85 -10.43 11.37
CA ALA A 124 0.83 -10.37 12.83
C ALA A 124 -0.31 -9.48 13.36
N GLY A 125 -0.71 -8.44 12.62
CA GLY A 125 -1.83 -7.55 12.94
C GLY A 125 -3.19 -8.02 12.42
N GLY A 126 -3.27 -9.10 11.65
CA GLY A 126 -4.51 -9.53 10.99
C GLY A 126 -4.93 -8.61 9.82
N ILE A 127 -3.97 -7.90 9.22
CA ILE A 127 -4.19 -6.97 8.11
C ILE A 127 -4.12 -7.76 6.80
N GLY A 128 -5.19 -7.71 6.02
CA GLY A 128 -5.29 -8.39 4.73
C GLY A 128 -4.75 -7.55 3.57
N ILE A 129 -4.87 -6.23 3.64
CA ILE A 129 -4.47 -5.33 2.56
C ILE A 129 -3.56 -4.24 3.11
N LEU A 130 -2.34 -4.15 2.59
CA LEU A 130 -1.44 -3.03 2.81
C LEU A 130 -1.74 -1.95 1.75
N LEU A 131 -2.05 -0.73 2.19
CA LEU A 131 -2.24 0.43 1.32
C LEU A 131 -0.87 1.01 0.93
N GLY A 132 -0.15 0.25 0.15
CA GLY A 132 1.20 0.49 -0.35
C GLY A 132 1.68 -0.66 -1.25
N PRO A 133 2.70 -0.41 -2.08
CA PRO A 133 3.64 0.71 -2.05
C PRO A 133 3.13 1.98 -2.74
N GLY A 134 3.71 3.13 -2.34
CA GLY A 134 3.58 4.38 -3.08
C GLY A 134 4.36 4.31 -4.40
N THR A 135 3.67 4.42 -5.53
CA THR A 135 4.23 4.13 -6.87
C THR A 135 4.37 5.39 -7.74
N ASN A 136 3.92 6.56 -7.24
CA ASN A 136 4.01 7.81 -7.97
C ASN A 136 5.45 8.20 -8.32
N ALA A 137 5.61 8.93 -9.42
CA ALA A 137 6.86 9.58 -9.76
C ALA A 137 7.12 10.81 -8.90
N TYR A 138 8.35 11.00 -8.45
CA TYR A 138 8.81 12.22 -7.80
C TYR A 138 8.98 13.31 -8.88
N ARG A 139 7.93 14.08 -9.13
CA ARG A 139 7.92 15.10 -10.19
C ARG A 139 8.08 16.52 -9.63
N GLN A 140 7.43 16.82 -8.52
CA GLN A 140 7.54 18.12 -7.84
C GLN A 140 8.32 17.93 -6.54
N SER A 141 9.46 18.61 -6.41
CA SER A 141 10.32 18.52 -5.24
C SER A 141 9.65 18.94 -3.93
N GLN A 142 8.65 19.81 -4.02
CA GLN A 142 7.88 20.32 -2.87
C GLN A 142 6.66 19.46 -2.50
N CYS A 143 6.44 18.32 -3.16
CA CYS A 143 5.36 17.43 -2.79
C CYS A 143 5.63 16.80 -1.42
N GLY A 144 4.74 17.03 -0.46
CA GLY A 144 4.90 16.54 0.92
C GLY A 144 4.88 15.03 1.07
N ARG A 145 4.53 14.28 0.02
CA ARG A 145 4.48 12.81 0.01
C ARG A 145 5.63 12.14 -0.74
N ASN A 146 6.61 12.90 -1.21
CA ASN A 146 7.74 12.34 -1.96
C ASN A 146 8.53 11.27 -1.17
N PHE A 147 8.60 11.39 0.15
CA PHE A 147 9.31 10.43 1.00
C PHE A 147 8.76 8.99 0.91
N GLU A 148 7.46 8.82 0.61
CA GLU A 148 6.81 7.51 0.50
C GLU A 148 6.88 6.90 -0.91
N TYR A 149 7.54 7.58 -1.87
CA TYR A 149 7.73 7.12 -3.25
C TYR A 149 9.19 6.71 -3.50
N PHE A 150 9.45 6.03 -4.63
CA PHE A 150 10.75 5.44 -4.97
C PHE A 150 11.59 6.32 -5.91
N GLY A 151 11.37 7.63 -5.88
CA GLY A 151 12.17 8.59 -6.65
C GLY A 151 11.58 8.99 -8.00
N GLU A 152 12.41 9.59 -8.85
CA GLU A 152 11.98 10.16 -10.14
C GLU A 152 12.23 9.23 -11.32
N ASP A 153 13.27 8.39 -11.24
CA ASP A 153 13.67 7.50 -12.34
C ASP A 153 12.66 6.38 -12.57
N PRO A 154 12.06 6.26 -13.77
CA PRO A 154 11.02 5.26 -14.03
C PRO A 154 11.54 3.82 -14.02
N PHE A 155 12.80 3.58 -14.41
CA PHE A 155 13.39 2.26 -14.42
C PHE A 155 13.69 1.77 -12.99
N LEU A 156 14.37 2.59 -12.19
CA LEU A 156 14.68 2.27 -10.79
C LEU A 156 13.39 2.01 -10.01
N ARG A 157 12.38 2.89 -10.13
CA ARG A 157 11.05 2.68 -9.50
C ARG A 157 10.46 1.34 -9.90
N ALA A 158 10.49 1.00 -11.19
CA ALA A 158 9.94 -0.25 -11.70
C ALA A 158 10.62 -1.48 -11.08
N GLN A 159 11.96 -1.48 -10.96
CA GLN A 159 12.69 -2.59 -10.35
C GLN A 159 12.38 -2.73 -8.84
N MET A 160 12.38 -1.62 -8.11
CA MET A 160 12.11 -1.63 -6.67
C MET A 160 10.67 -2.01 -6.35
N ILE A 161 9.69 -1.45 -7.07
CA ILE A 161 8.25 -1.74 -6.89
C ILE A 161 7.93 -3.20 -7.22
N LYS A 162 8.52 -3.74 -8.28
CA LYS A 162 8.36 -5.16 -8.65
C LYS A 162 8.69 -6.09 -7.50
N GLU A 163 9.83 -5.91 -6.87
CA GLU A 163 10.27 -6.76 -5.77
C GLU A 163 9.51 -6.45 -4.47
N TYR A 164 9.14 -5.17 -4.23
CA TYR A 164 8.29 -4.81 -3.10
C TYR A 164 6.93 -5.54 -3.15
N VAL A 165 6.26 -5.55 -4.31
CA VAL A 165 4.98 -6.27 -4.48
C VAL A 165 5.13 -7.75 -4.18
N LYS A 166 6.18 -8.38 -4.70
CA LYS A 166 6.46 -9.81 -4.43
C LYS A 166 6.68 -10.07 -2.94
N GLY A 167 7.48 -9.24 -2.28
CA GLY A 167 7.78 -9.37 -0.86
C GLY A 167 6.53 -9.28 0.01
N VAL A 168 5.68 -8.25 -0.16
CA VAL A 168 4.41 -8.15 0.58
C VAL A 168 3.52 -9.36 0.32
N GLN A 169 3.34 -9.74 -0.94
CA GLN A 169 2.37 -10.79 -1.31
C GLN A 169 2.84 -12.21 -1.00
N SER A 170 4.16 -12.43 -0.82
CA SER A 170 4.69 -13.72 -0.35
C SER A 170 4.18 -14.12 1.02
N THR A 171 3.71 -13.16 1.83
CA THR A 171 3.15 -13.39 3.17
C THR A 171 1.64 -13.65 3.18
N GLY A 172 0.95 -13.44 2.06
CA GLY A 172 -0.51 -13.49 1.96
C GLY A 172 -1.20 -12.15 2.24
N THR A 173 -0.46 -11.05 2.31
CA THR A 173 -1.00 -9.68 2.38
C THR A 173 -1.07 -9.09 0.98
N VAL A 174 -2.17 -8.41 0.63
CA VAL A 174 -2.30 -7.70 -0.64
C VAL A 174 -1.44 -6.45 -0.65
N ALA A 175 -0.64 -6.27 -1.70
CA ALA A 175 0.01 -5.00 -2.01
C ALA A 175 -0.91 -4.13 -2.87
N THR A 176 -1.04 -2.84 -2.54
CA THR A 176 -1.87 -1.86 -3.26
C THR A 176 -0.98 -0.80 -3.91
N LEU A 177 -0.86 -0.84 -5.23
CA LEU A 177 -0.12 0.19 -5.99
C LEU A 177 -0.88 1.52 -5.91
N LYS A 178 -0.25 2.58 -5.42
CA LYS A 178 -0.89 3.90 -5.22
C LYS A 178 0.02 5.08 -5.56
N HIS A 179 -0.49 6.20 -5.99
CA HIS A 179 -1.87 6.49 -6.35
C HIS A 179 -1.96 6.59 -7.87
N PHE A 180 -2.82 5.81 -8.48
CA PHE A 180 -2.97 5.73 -9.93
C PHE A 180 -3.84 6.88 -10.43
N VAL A 181 -3.33 7.90 -11.11
CA VAL A 181 -1.99 8.13 -11.61
C VAL A 181 -1.65 9.63 -11.58
N ALA A 182 -0.38 9.95 -11.63
CA ALA A 182 0.14 11.32 -11.72
C ALA A 182 -0.27 12.24 -10.55
N ASN A 183 -0.31 11.72 -9.32
CA ASN A 183 -0.49 12.52 -8.10
C ASN A 183 0.80 13.27 -7.75
N ASN A 184 1.11 14.33 -8.52
CA ASN A 184 2.40 15.01 -8.50
C ASN A 184 2.55 15.98 -7.33
N THR A 185 1.45 16.39 -6.70
CA THR A 185 1.45 17.34 -5.57
C THR A 185 0.37 16.98 -4.58
N ASP A 186 0.65 17.19 -3.29
CA ASP A 186 -0.35 17.06 -2.23
C ASP A 186 -1.14 18.36 -2.02
N TYR A 187 -0.61 19.48 -2.54
CA TYR A 187 -1.27 20.78 -2.49
C TYR A 187 -2.47 20.81 -3.43
N TYR A 188 -3.64 21.10 -2.88
CA TYR A 188 -4.93 21.06 -3.60
C TYR A 188 -5.16 19.77 -4.40
N ARG A 189 -4.62 18.63 -4.01
CA ARG A 189 -4.64 17.36 -4.73
C ARG A 189 -6.02 16.93 -5.23
N ARG A 190 -7.11 17.32 -4.56
CA ARG A 190 -8.50 17.03 -5.00
C ARG A 190 -8.99 17.89 -6.15
N ARG A 191 -8.27 18.96 -6.52
CA ARG A 191 -8.62 19.92 -7.57
C ARG A 191 -7.48 20.20 -8.53
N SER A 192 -6.27 19.69 -8.24
CA SER A 192 -5.13 19.83 -9.14
C SER A 192 -5.35 18.96 -10.38
N ASN A 193 -5.02 19.50 -11.54
CA ASN A 193 -5.07 18.79 -12.81
C ASN A 193 -3.65 18.56 -13.32
N SER A 194 -3.24 17.30 -13.39
CA SER A 194 -1.97 16.90 -14.01
C SER A 194 -2.20 16.81 -15.52
N VAL A 195 -1.73 17.83 -16.24
CA VAL A 195 -1.75 17.82 -17.71
C VAL A 195 -0.50 17.06 -18.17
N VAL A 196 -0.71 15.89 -18.74
CA VAL A 196 0.36 14.95 -19.12
C VAL A 196 0.09 14.48 -20.53
N ASP A 197 1.07 14.64 -21.41
CA ASP A 197 0.99 14.06 -22.75
C ASP A 197 1.17 12.54 -22.74
N GLU A 198 0.76 11.89 -23.81
CA GLU A 198 0.74 10.43 -23.94
C GLU A 198 2.13 9.82 -23.77
N ARG A 199 3.16 10.45 -24.35
CA ARG A 199 4.54 9.99 -24.25
C ARG A 199 5.05 10.04 -22.82
N ALA A 200 4.88 11.17 -22.13
CA ALA A 200 5.30 11.32 -20.75
C ALA A 200 4.54 10.34 -19.83
N LEU A 201 3.25 10.12 -20.08
CA LEU A 201 2.45 9.18 -19.35
C LEU A 201 3.05 7.76 -19.43
N HIS A 202 3.35 7.28 -20.64
CA HIS A 202 3.83 5.93 -20.89
C HIS A 202 5.31 5.72 -20.55
N GLU A 203 6.16 6.75 -20.71
CA GLU A 203 7.61 6.61 -20.47
C GLU A 203 8.00 6.89 -19.01
N ILE A 204 7.23 7.73 -18.28
CA ILE A 204 7.61 8.18 -16.94
C ILE A 204 6.64 7.68 -15.86
N TYR A 205 5.32 7.80 -16.07
CA TYR A 205 4.36 7.53 -15.01
C TYR A 205 3.94 6.07 -14.89
N LEU A 206 3.67 5.41 -16.02
CA LEU A 206 3.12 4.05 -16.04
C LEU A 206 4.14 2.94 -15.80
N PRO A 207 5.46 3.03 -16.11
CA PRO A 207 6.38 1.89 -16.02
C PRO A 207 6.42 1.21 -14.65
N ALA A 208 6.43 1.97 -13.56
CA ALA A 208 6.45 1.41 -12.21
C ALA A 208 5.14 0.71 -11.84
N PHE A 209 4.00 1.25 -12.27
CA PHE A 209 2.70 0.56 -12.11
C PHE A 209 2.66 -0.73 -12.92
N LYS A 210 3.11 -0.69 -14.19
CA LYS A 210 3.18 -1.89 -15.04
C LYS A 210 4.05 -2.97 -14.41
N ALA A 211 5.22 -2.61 -13.89
CA ALA A 211 6.12 -3.54 -13.22
C ALA A 211 5.48 -4.19 -11.98
N GLY A 212 4.75 -3.41 -11.17
CA GLY A 212 4.01 -3.93 -10.03
C GLY A 212 2.84 -4.84 -10.44
N ILE A 213 2.13 -4.51 -11.52
CA ILE A 213 1.07 -5.34 -12.09
C ILE A 213 1.64 -6.67 -12.58
N ASP A 214 2.75 -6.64 -13.32
CA ASP A 214 3.41 -7.85 -13.83
C ASP A 214 4.00 -8.70 -12.70
N ALA A 215 4.37 -8.08 -11.58
CA ALA A 215 4.77 -8.78 -10.36
C ALA A 215 3.58 -9.44 -9.62
N GLY A 216 2.36 -9.22 -10.09
CA GLY A 216 1.16 -9.87 -9.57
C GLY A 216 0.39 -9.06 -8.54
N ALA A 217 0.56 -7.74 -8.46
CA ALA A 217 -0.21 -6.87 -7.54
C ALA A 217 -1.70 -7.18 -7.61
N LYS A 218 -2.36 -7.26 -6.44
CA LYS A 218 -3.77 -7.63 -6.31
C LYS A 218 -4.69 -6.44 -6.05
N ALA A 219 -4.13 -5.24 -5.82
CA ALA A 219 -4.91 -4.02 -5.68
C ALA A 219 -4.20 -2.81 -6.30
N VAL A 220 -5.01 -1.86 -6.79
CA VAL A 220 -4.60 -0.53 -7.23
C VAL A 220 -5.52 0.49 -6.57
N MET A 221 -4.95 1.58 -6.04
CA MET A 221 -5.70 2.72 -5.53
C MET A 221 -5.58 3.88 -6.52
N THR A 222 -6.73 4.40 -6.99
CA THR A 222 -6.77 5.60 -7.84
C THR A 222 -6.44 6.86 -7.06
N SER A 223 -5.93 7.88 -7.73
CA SER A 223 -5.47 9.11 -7.11
C SER A 223 -6.57 10.17 -6.94
N TYR A 224 -6.28 11.20 -6.13
CA TYR A 224 -7.19 12.32 -5.88
C TYR A 224 -7.32 13.29 -7.05
N ASN A 225 -6.25 13.49 -7.81
CA ASN A 225 -6.11 14.53 -8.81
C ASN A 225 -6.90 14.22 -10.09
N LEU A 226 -7.05 15.26 -10.89
CA LEU A 226 -7.46 15.11 -12.28
C LEU A 226 -6.23 14.75 -13.13
N LEU A 227 -6.43 13.88 -14.11
CA LEU A 227 -5.52 13.67 -15.23
C LEU A 227 -6.20 14.20 -16.50
N ASN A 228 -5.60 15.19 -17.14
CA ASN A 228 -6.10 15.80 -18.38
C ASN A 228 -7.59 16.22 -18.31
N GLY A 229 -8.01 16.73 -17.14
CA GLY A 229 -9.35 17.26 -16.93
C GLY A 229 -10.36 16.29 -16.28
N GLU A 230 -10.02 15.02 -16.07
CA GLU A 230 -10.90 14.03 -15.44
C GLU A 230 -10.33 13.51 -14.11
N TRP A 231 -11.16 13.38 -13.06
CA TRP A 231 -10.74 12.76 -11.80
C TRP A 231 -10.38 11.29 -11.99
N CYS A 232 -9.18 10.92 -11.62
CA CYS A 232 -8.66 9.56 -11.81
C CYS A 232 -9.57 8.47 -11.23
N GLY A 233 -10.22 8.73 -10.09
CA GLY A 233 -11.10 7.77 -9.42
C GLY A 233 -12.43 7.47 -10.12
N GLN A 234 -12.81 8.25 -11.14
CA GLN A 234 -14.06 8.13 -11.86
C GLN A 234 -13.92 8.32 -13.38
N SER A 235 -12.68 8.21 -13.90
CA SER A 235 -12.39 8.34 -15.33
C SER A 235 -12.35 6.97 -15.99
N GLU A 236 -13.18 6.78 -17.01
CA GLU A 236 -13.19 5.58 -17.84
C GLU A 236 -11.86 5.41 -18.59
N THR A 237 -11.30 6.50 -19.12
CA THR A 237 -10.00 6.50 -19.80
C THR A 237 -8.89 6.01 -18.85
N VAL A 238 -8.84 6.54 -17.62
CA VAL A 238 -7.77 6.17 -16.67
C VAL A 238 -7.89 4.71 -16.23
N ILE A 239 -9.10 4.26 -15.89
CA ILE A 239 -9.28 2.95 -15.28
C ILE A 239 -9.53 1.86 -16.33
N ASN A 240 -10.53 2.01 -17.19
CA ASN A 240 -10.84 0.97 -18.18
C ASN A 240 -9.80 0.91 -19.29
N ASP A 241 -9.45 2.06 -19.91
CA ASP A 241 -8.57 2.01 -21.08
C ASP A 241 -7.11 1.83 -20.69
N ILE A 242 -6.59 2.65 -19.78
CA ILE A 242 -5.19 2.56 -19.39
C ILE A 242 -4.95 1.39 -18.43
N LEU A 243 -5.56 1.41 -17.23
CA LEU A 243 -5.22 0.42 -16.19
C LEU A 243 -5.65 -0.99 -16.56
N ARG A 244 -6.90 -1.17 -17.01
CA ARG A 244 -7.42 -2.51 -17.27
C ARG A 244 -7.02 -3.05 -18.64
N LYS A 245 -7.20 -2.28 -19.72
CA LYS A 245 -6.92 -2.76 -21.08
C LYS A 245 -5.45 -2.70 -21.43
N GLN A 246 -4.79 -1.53 -21.30
CA GLN A 246 -3.39 -1.39 -21.72
C GLN A 246 -2.41 -2.06 -20.75
N LEU A 247 -2.57 -1.83 -19.42
CA LEU A 247 -1.68 -2.43 -18.42
C LEU A 247 -2.09 -3.84 -18.01
N GLY A 248 -3.29 -4.30 -18.36
CA GLY A 248 -3.78 -5.67 -18.11
C GLY A 248 -4.20 -5.96 -16.67
N PHE A 249 -4.53 -4.94 -15.88
CA PHE A 249 -4.90 -5.13 -14.47
C PHE A 249 -6.32 -5.69 -14.32
N ARG A 250 -6.45 -6.82 -13.62
CA ARG A 250 -7.70 -7.59 -13.54
C ARG A 250 -8.25 -7.78 -12.11
N TRP A 251 -7.60 -7.18 -11.11
CA TRP A 251 -7.91 -7.34 -9.69
C TRP A 251 -8.59 -6.10 -9.11
N LEU A 252 -8.60 -5.96 -7.79
CA LEU A 252 -9.28 -4.89 -7.06
C LEU A 252 -8.76 -3.48 -7.43
N VAL A 253 -9.64 -2.61 -7.88
CA VAL A 253 -9.39 -1.17 -8.00
C VAL A 253 -10.23 -0.45 -6.94
N MET A 254 -9.55 0.25 -6.02
CA MET A 254 -10.22 1.05 -5.00
C MET A 254 -9.97 2.53 -5.19
N THR A 255 -10.88 3.38 -4.71
CA THR A 255 -10.65 4.82 -4.67
C THR A 255 -9.70 5.19 -3.54
N ASP A 256 -8.99 6.32 -3.65
CA ASP A 256 -8.48 6.99 -2.45
C ASP A 256 -9.66 7.57 -1.64
N TRP A 257 -9.43 7.95 -0.39
CA TRP A 257 -10.48 8.33 0.58
C TRP A 257 -11.22 9.60 0.14
N TRP A 258 -12.51 9.46 -0.15
CA TRP A 258 -13.36 10.57 -0.63
C TRP A 258 -12.84 11.23 -1.92
N SER A 259 -12.30 10.47 -2.87
CA SER A 259 -11.69 10.97 -4.12
C SER A 259 -12.61 10.94 -5.33
N VAL A 260 -13.88 10.55 -5.16
CA VAL A 260 -14.89 10.47 -6.22
C VAL A 260 -16.11 11.30 -5.86
N TYR A 261 -16.80 11.79 -6.89
CA TYR A 261 -17.85 12.81 -6.74
C TYR A 261 -19.12 12.48 -7.51
N ASP A 262 -19.09 11.50 -8.42
CA ASP A 262 -20.17 11.12 -9.31
C ASP A 262 -20.33 9.60 -9.30
N GLY A 263 -21.48 9.10 -8.82
CA GLY A 263 -21.76 7.67 -8.66
C GLY A 263 -21.94 6.94 -9.99
N GLU A 264 -22.52 7.59 -10.99
CA GLU A 264 -22.68 7.04 -12.35
C GLU A 264 -21.30 6.84 -12.99
N LYS A 265 -20.47 7.88 -13.00
CA LYS A 265 -19.11 7.80 -13.55
C LYS A 265 -18.26 6.77 -12.81
N LEU A 266 -18.35 6.72 -11.48
CA LEU A 266 -17.65 5.72 -10.67
C LEU A 266 -18.03 4.30 -11.10
N ALA A 267 -19.32 3.99 -11.17
CA ALA A 267 -19.79 2.65 -11.52
C ALA A 267 -19.36 2.23 -12.93
N LYS A 268 -19.34 3.16 -13.90
CA LYS A 268 -18.99 2.88 -15.30
C LYS A 268 -17.49 2.91 -15.59
N SER A 269 -16.68 3.59 -14.75
CA SER A 269 -15.26 3.82 -15.00
C SER A 269 -14.38 2.58 -14.94
N GLY A 270 -14.85 1.47 -14.35
CA GLY A 270 -14.02 0.30 -14.05
C GLY A 270 -13.51 0.23 -12.60
N GLN A 271 -13.90 1.19 -11.76
CA GLN A 271 -13.68 1.18 -10.31
C GLN A 271 -14.47 0.05 -9.67
N ASP A 272 -13.97 -0.50 -8.53
CA ASP A 272 -14.63 -1.62 -7.85
C ASP A 272 -15.10 -1.27 -6.43
N LEU A 273 -14.31 -0.52 -5.67
CA LEU A 273 -14.57 -0.25 -4.25
C LEU A 273 -14.43 1.24 -3.96
N GLU A 274 -15.51 1.87 -3.48
CA GLU A 274 -15.49 3.26 -3.02
C GLU A 274 -15.05 3.35 -1.56
N MET A 275 -13.95 4.05 -1.28
CA MET A 275 -13.42 4.24 0.06
C MET A 275 -13.61 5.69 0.55
N PRO A 276 -13.75 5.92 1.85
CA PRO A 276 -13.79 4.96 2.98
C PRO A 276 -15.17 4.36 3.25
N LEU A 277 -16.20 4.87 2.61
CA LEU A 277 -17.61 4.51 2.70
C LEU A 277 -18.24 4.84 1.34
N ALA A 278 -19.37 4.23 1.02
CA ALA A 278 -20.19 4.65 -0.11
C ALA A 278 -20.71 6.09 0.11
N VAL A 279 -20.19 7.04 -0.64
CA VAL A 279 -20.59 8.45 -0.65
C VAL A 279 -21.22 8.81 -1.99
N ALA A 280 -20.50 8.57 -3.08
CA ALA A 280 -21.00 8.72 -4.45
C ALA A 280 -22.04 7.64 -4.80
N LEU A 281 -21.85 6.42 -4.27
CA LEU A 281 -22.78 5.30 -4.40
C LEU A 281 -23.79 5.21 -3.27
N LYS A 282 -23.93 6.22 -2.42
CA LYS A 282 -24.88 6.20 -1.29
C LYS A 282 -26.33 5.89 -1.72
N HIS A 283 -26.69 6.33 -2.92
CA HIS A 283 -28.01 6.14 -3.51
C HIS A 283 -27.93 5.33 -4.82
N ALA A 284 -27.11 4.26 -4.82
CA ALA A 284 -26.93 3.41 -5.99
C ALA A 284 -28.23 2.75 -6.44
N ASP A 285 -29.15 2.45 -5.53
CA ASP A 285 -30.52 2.00 -5.81
C ASP A 285 -31.29 3.01 -6.68
N SER A 286 -31.25 4.29 -6.33
CA SER A 286 -31.87 5.35 -7.14
C SER A 286 -31.20 5.50 -8.50
N LEU A 287 -29.87 5.41 -8.58
CA LEU A 287 -29.15 5.45 -9.85
C LEU A 287 -29.54 4.28 -10.77
N ILE A 288 -29.80 3.11 -10.19
CA ILE A 288 -30.29 1.94 -10.93
C ILE A 288 -31.74 2.17 -11.41
N GLN A 289 -32.63 2.65 -10.55
CA GLN A 289 -34.02 2.95 -10.90
C GLN A 289 -34.12 4.00 -11.99
N ASP A 290 -33.24 5.02 -11.99
CA ASP A 290 -33.17 6.07 -13.01
C ASP A 290 -32.51 5.61 -14.32
N GLY A 291 -32.01 4.36 -14.39
CA GLY A 291 -31.31 3.82 -15.56
C GLY A 291 -29.93 4.43 -15.82
N LYS A 292 -29.34 5.14 -14.83
CA LYS A 292 -28.00 5.74 -14.92
C LYS A 292 -26.90 4.72 -14.68
N VAL A 293 -27.16 3.75 -13.81
CA VAL A 293 -26.26 2.63 -13.48
C VAL A 293 -27.01 1.34 -13.72
N GLU A 294 -26.38 0.36 -14.35
CA GLU A 294 -26.96 -0.95 -14.53
C GLU A 294 -26.61 -1.88 -13.36
N VAL A 295 -27.47 -2.85 -13.08
CA VAL A 295 -27.17 -3.91 -12.10
C VAL A 295 -25.90 -4.67 -12.48
N SER A 296 -25.61 -4.78 -13.77
CA SER A 296 -24.38 -5.35 -14.34
C SER A 296 -23.13 -4.60 -13.91
N ASP A 297 -23.17 -3.27 -13.76
CA ASP A 297 -22.05 -2.46 -13.25
C ASP A 297 -21.74 -2.83 -11.80
N ILE A 298 -22.76 -2.90 -10.95
CA ILE A 298 -22.61 -3.29 -9.55
C ILE A 298 -22.13 -4.74 -9.43
N ASN A 299 -22.63 -5.65 -10.29
CA ASN A 299 -22.16 -7.04 -10.34
C ASN A 299 -20.69 -7.13 -10.69
N ARG A 300 -20.20 -6.34 -11.67
CA ARG A 300 -18.79 -6.29 -12.06
C ARG A 300 -17.92 -5.82 -10.89
N MET A 301 -18.33 -4.75 -10.22
CA MET A 301 -17.63 -4.19 -9.06
C MET A 301 -17.53 -5.24 -7.94
N ALA A 302 -18.67 -5.79 -7.51
CA ALA A 302 -18.73 -6.80 -6.46
C ALA A 302 -17.91 -8.06 -6.81
N LYS A 303 -17.98 -8.52 -8.07
CA LYS A 303 -17.21 -9.67 -8.56
C LYS A 303 -15.70 -9.42 -8.47
N SER A 304 -15.23 -8.24 -8.81
CA SER A 304 -13.79 -7.88 -8.72
C SER A 304 -13.28 -7.91 -7.27
N ILE A 305 -14.07 -7.40 -6.33
CA ILE A 305 -13.79 -7.47 -4.90
C ILE A 305 -13.70 -8.93 -4.46
N LEU A 306 -14.73 -9.73 -4.76
CA LEU A 306 -14.81 -11.16 -4.40
C LEU A 306 -13.65 -11.97 -5.01
N ARG A 307 -13.29 -11.69 -6.26
CA ARG A 307 -12.17 -12.37 -6.94
C ARG A 307 -10.86 -12.13 -6.20
N THR A 308 -10.55 -10.90 -5.80
CA THR A 308 -9.36 -10.59 -5.00
C THR A 308 -9.45 -11.24 -3.63
N TYR A 309 -10.61 -11.19 -2.98
CA TYR A 309 -10.90 -11.81 -1.70
C TYR A 309 -10.56 -13.31 -1.71
N PHE A 310 -11.08 -14.06 -2.69
CA PHE A 310 -10.83 -15.50 -2.79
C PHE A 310 -9.44 -15.84 -3.29
N SER A 311 -8.86 -15.04 -4.20
CA SER A 311 -7.46 -15.24 -4.62
C SER A 311 -6.52 -15.21 -3.44
N MET A 312 -6.73 -14.29 -2.50
CA MET A 312 -5.91 -14.12 -1.31
C MET A 312 -6.38 -14.96 -0.11
N LYS A 313 -7.37 -15.81 -0.31
CA LYS A 313 -7.90 -16.74 0.71
C LYS A 313 -8.32 -16.02 2.01
N PHE A 314 -8.96 -14.86 1.88
CA PHE A 314 -9.40 -14.09 3.05
C PHE A 314 -10.50 -14.79 3.84
N ASP A 315 -11.23 -15.72 3.21
CA ASP A 315 -12.18 -16.65 3.87
C ASP A 315 -11.48 -17.57 4.91
N GLU A 316 -10.21 -17.86 4.74
CA GLU A 316 -9.39 -18.70 5.62
C GLU A 316 -8.40 -17.91 6.48
N MET A 317 -8.26 -16.62 6.21
CA MET A 317 -7.21 -15.78 6.82
C MET A 317 -7.45 -15.58 8.31
N LYS A 318 -6.41 -15.85 9.12
CA LYS A 318 -6.38 -15.56 10.55
C LYS A 318 -5.17 -14.69 10.88
N ARG A 319 -5.30 -13.87 11.93
CA ARG A 319 -4.16 -13.19 12.54
C ARG A 319 -3.11 -14.22 12.96
N ASP A 320 -1.85 -13.95 12.63
CA ASP A 320 -0.74 -14.86 12.94
C ASP A 320 0.34 -14.18 13.78
N THR A 321 0.16 -14.20 15.08
CA THR A 321 1.06 -13.56 16.05
C THR A 321 2.44 -14.21 16.14
N SER A 322 2.65 -15.40 15.54
CA SER A 322 3.99 -16.02 15.54
C SER A 322 5.01 -15.21 14.75
N TYR A 323 4.58 -14.31 13.85
CA TYR A 323 5.47 -13.37 13.16
C TYR A 323 6.16 -12.36 14.10
N TYR A 324 5.68 -12.15 15.32
CA TYR A 324 6.43 -11.36 16.31
C TYR A 324 7.83 -11.93 16.60
N GLY A 325 8.06 -13.21 16.34
CA GLY A 325 9.38 -13.83 16.44
C GLY A 325 10.40 -13.33 15.41
N ASN A 326 9.96 -12.68 14.32
CA ASN A 326 10.82 -12.18 13.24
C ASN A 326 11.19 -10.68 13.39
N PHE A 327 10.69 -9.99 14.42
CA PHE A 327 10.89 -8.54 14.54
C PHE A 327 12.35 -8.10 14.68
N GLU A 328 13.23 -8.91 15.25
CA GLU A 328 14.66 -8.63 15.27
C GLU A 328 15.28 -8.70 13.86
N ASP A 329 14.77 -9.57 12.97
CA ASP A 329 15.16 -9.62 11.57
C ASP A 329 14.67 -8.39 10.81
N HIS A 330 13.44 -7.93 11.12
CA HIS A 330 12.90 -6.70 10.56
C HIS A 330 13.76 -5.49 10.94
N GLU A 331 14.20 -5.37 12.20
CA GLU A 331 15.14 -4.31 12.63
C GLU A 331 16.46 -4.40 11.87
N ARG A 332 17.00 -5.61 11.65
CA ARG A 332 18.22 -5.81 10.84
C ARG A 332 18.03 -5.36 9.39
N THR A 333 16.90 -5.68 8.79
CA THR A 333 16.55 -5.24 7.44
C THR A 333 16.41 -3.71 7.36
N ALA A 334 15.77 -3.08 8.37
CA ALA A 334 15.68 -1.63 8.47
C ALA A 334 17.06 -0.97 8.58
N LEU A 335 17.94 -1.52 9.42
CA LEU A 335 19.33 -1.05 9.57
C LEU A 335 20.13 -1.21 8.27
N GLN A 336 19.99 -2.34 7.59
CA GLN A 336 20.66 -2.58 6.31
C GLN A 336 20.18 -1.61 5.25
N THR A 337 18.88 -1.35 5.19
CA THR A 337 18.31 -0.33 4.28
C THR A 337 18.91 1.05 4.53
N ALA A 338 19.03 1.46 5.79
CA ALA A 338 19.66 2.73 6.14
C ALA A 338 21.13 2.78 5.71
N ARG A 339 21.88 1.72 5.98
CA ARG A 339 23.32 1.64 5.63
C ARG A 339 23.57 1.70 4.13
N GLU A 340 22.76 1.03 3.33
CA GLU A 340 22.89 1.05 1.88
C GLU A 340 22.33 2.33 1.24
N GLY A 341 21.29 2.92 1.87
CA GLY A 341 20.60 4.10 1.34
C GLY A 341 21.26 5.43 1.66
N ILE A 342 22.18 5.49 2.66
CA ILE A 342 22.89 6.71 3.03
C ILE A 342 24.10 6.91 2.12
N VAL A 343 24.12 8.00 1.36
CA VAL A 343 25.18 8.34 0.40
C VAL A 343 26.04 9.47 0.95
N LEU A 344 27.36 9.22 1.05
CA LEU A 344 28.34 10.25 1.43
C LEU A 344 28.66 11.13 0.23
N LEU A 345 28.05 12.31 0.16
CA LEU A 345 28.21 13.24 -0.97
C LEU A 345 29.54 14.02 -0.96
N LYS A 346 30.08 14.30 0.24
CA LYS A 346 31.29 15.09 0.41
C LYS A 346 31.98 14.73 1.73
N ASN A 347 33.31 14.59 1.74
CA ASN A 347 34.12 14.32 2.93
C ASN A 347 35.50 14.97 2.80
N ASP A 348 35.51 16.28 2.66
CA ASP A 348 36.77 17.08 2.55
C ASP A 348 37.55 16.94 3.85
N GLY A 349 38.87 16.69 3.73
CA GLY A 349 39.73 16.51 4.88
C GLY A 349 39.55 15.22 5.65
N ASN A 350 38.79 14.25 5.13
CA ASN A 350 38.52 12.94 5.79
C ASN A 350 38.00 13.09 7.24
N ILE A 351 37.03 13.99 7.44
CA ILE A 351 36.41 14.23 8.76
C ILE A 351 35.61 12.99 9.21
N LEU A 352 35.01 12.25 8.27
CA LEU A 352 34.34 10.99 8.50
C LEU A 352 35.26 9.82 8.10
N PRO A 353 35.19 8.67 8.81
CA PRO A 353 34.37 8.40 10.00
C PRO A 353 34.84 9.18 11.24
N ILE A 354 33.90 9.48 12.16
CA ILE A 354 34.22 10.01 13.48
C ILE A 354 35.07 8.98 14.21
N THR A 355 36.18 9.41 14.79
CA THR A 355 37.12 8.54 15.49
C THR A 355 37.27 8.97 16.96
N GLU A 356 37.92 8.16 17.79
CA GLU A 356 38.25 8.47 19.19
C GLU A 356 39.04 9.78 19.38
N LYS A 357 39.63 10.32 18.32
CA LYS A 357 40.29 11.65 18.33
C LYS A 357 39.30 12.79 18.44
N SER A 358 38.06 12.60 18.06
CA SER A 358 36.99 13.60 18.14
C SER A 358 36.47 13.69 19.57
N LYS A 359 36.98 14.59 20.37
CA LYS A 359 36.65 14.76 21.80
C LYS A 359 35.29 15.44 22.03
N THR A 360 34.81 16.21 21.06
CA THR A 360 33.59 16.99 21.19
C THR A 360 32.84 16.97 19.87
N ILE A 361 31.56 16.66 19.94
CA ILE A 361 30.63 16.65 18.80
C ILE A 361 29.49 17.62 19.12
N LEU A 362 29.31 18.64 18.30
CA LEU A 362 28.18 19.54 18.40
C LEU A 362 27.03 19.02 17.50
N LEU A 363 25.90 18.70 18.10
CA LEU A 363 24.66 18.40 17.40
C LEU A 363 23.77 19.64 17.41
N THR A 364 23.19 19.98 16.25
CA THR A 364 22.29 21.12 16.10
C THR A 364 21.17 20.81 15.13
N GLY A 365 20.02 21.47 15.30
CA GLY A 365 18.84 21.31 14.44
C GLY A 365 17.66 20.65 15.16
N ASP A 366 16.50 20.66 14.50
CA ASP A 366 15.22 20.25 15.10
C ASP A 366 15.10 18.75 15.40
N TYR A 367 15.98 17.93 14.86
CA TYR A 367 15.94 16.47 14.99
C TYR A 367 17.07 15.89 15.85
N VAL A 368 17.69 16.70 16.69
CA VAL A 368 18.75 16.27 17.62
C VAL A 368 18.21 15.24 18.61
N ASP A 369 17.01 15.50 19.16
CA ASP A 369 16.38 14.75 20.25
C ASP A 369 15.05 14.11 19.86
N LYS A 370 14.74 14.05 18.57
CA LYS A 370 13.53 13.41 18.05
C LYS A 370 13.76 12.77 16.68
N LEU A 371 12.93 11.80 16.36
CA LEU A 371 12.95 11.16 15.04
C LEU A 371 12.20 11.98 14.00
N ALA A 372 12.75 12.05 12.80
CA ALA A 372 12.02 12.48 11.61
C ALA A 372 11.11 11.34 11.16
N VAL A 373 9.81 11.49 11.34
CA VAL A 373 8.80 10.51 10.89
C VAL A 373 7.84 11.16 9.92
N GLY A 374 7.37 10.39 8.94
CA GLY A 374 6.29 10.82 8.05
C GLY A 374 4.99 11.03 8.83
N GLY A 375 4.17 11.98 8.38
CA GLY A 375 2.86 12.25 8.97
C GLY A 375 1.71 11.62 8.19
N GLY A 376 0.49 11.82 8.68
CA GLY A 376 -0.73 11.40 8.01
C GLY A 376 -0.85 9.88 7.81
N SER A 377 -1.26 9.47 6.62
CA SER A 377 -1.43 8.05 6.28
C SER A 377 -0.11 7.26 6.33
N ALA A 378 1.01 7.89 6.01
CA ALA A 378 2.32 7.23 5.99
C ALA A 378 3.04 7.23 7.35
N GLN A 379 2.36 7.60 8.45
CA GLN A 379 2.96 7.62 9.78
C GLN A 379 3.18 6.21 10.32
N VAL A 380 4.42 5.91 10.69
CA VAL A 380 4.79 4.71 11.45
C VAL A 380 5.53 5.14 12.70
N LYS A 381 4.95 4.88 13.88
CA LYS A 381 5.56 5.25 15.17
C LYS A 381 6.87 4.52 15.42
N GLY A 382 6.95 3.28 14.98
CA GLY A 382 8.04 2.38 15.33
C GLY A 382 8.03 1.98 16.81
N TYR A 383 8.86 1.00 17.11
CA TYR A 383 9.22 0.60 18.47
C TYR A 383 10.75 0.52 18.52
N ASN A 384 11.32 0.46 19.73
CA ASN A 384 12.79 0.39 19.92
C ASN A 384 13.56 1.48 19.14
N ASN A 385 12.93 2.64 19.01
CA ASN A 385 13.52 3.78 18.30
C ASN A 385 14.74 4.31 19.05
N ARG A 386 15.79 4.66 18.30
CA ARG A 386 17.03 5.21 18.85
C ARG A 386 17.30 6.60 18.30
N LEU A 387 17.57 7.54 19.17
CA LEU A 387 17.92 8.89 18.77
C LEU A 387 19.40 8.98 18.46
N MET A 388 19.76 9.83 17.50
CA MET A 388 21.17 10.03 17.13
C MET A 388 22.01 10.50 18.33
N ILE A 389 21.44 11.39 19.17
CA ILE A 389 22.13 11.88 20.38
C ILE A 389 22.43 10.74 21.37
N ASP A 390 21.56 9.77 21.50
CA ASP A 390 21.77 8.65 22.42
C ASP A 390 22.82 7.68 21.90
N GLU A 391 22.88 7.45 20.60
CA GLU A 391 23.89 6.60 19.98
C GLU A 391 25.29 7.23 19.99
N LEU A 392 25.39 8.56 19.87
CA LEU A 392 26.66 9.27 19.95
C LEU A 392 27.21 9.43 21.37
N LYS A 393 26.40 9.21 22.40
CA LYS A 393 26.86 9.21 23.82
C LYS A 393 27.44 7.87 24.28
N LYS A 394 27.28 6.80 23.50
CA LYS A 394 27.85 5.48 23.77
C LYS A 394 29.33 5.44 23.40
#